data_77b9b06b0e643d2fe229b599a28692f3
#
_entry.id   77b9b06b0e643d2fe229b599a28692f3
#
_cell.length_a   1.000
_cell.length_b   1.000
_cell.length_c   1.000
_cell.angle_alpha   90.00
_cell.angle_beta   90.00
_cell.angle_gamma   90.00
#
_symmetry.space_group_name_H-M   'P 1'
#
loop_
_entity.id
_entity.type
_entity.pdbx_description
1 polymer ?
#
loop_
_entity_poly.entity_id
_entity_poly.type
_entity_poly.pdbx_seq_one_letter_code
_entity_poly.pdbx_strand_id
1 'polypeptide(L)'
;LQIIKNLKEKYSVYNKKFSLDGKLVGDIGEVLCAEKFGLQLYSDNTTIYDGIQISTGRKVQIKSSFRNYCYFPFGEDKIPDYFLAVNILEDGELEILYNGTGRFLYENYIVLRKLKHYKETYYTLSPGILRQLNALVPIEDIL
;
A
#
# COMPACT_ATOMS: atom_id res chain seq x y z
N LEU A 1 23.58 3.66 -8.01
CA LEU A 1 23.19 2.29 -7.71
C LEU A 1 22.45 1.66 -8.88
N GLN A 2 22.88 0.48 -9.25
CA GLN A 2 22.37 -0.20 -10.45
C GLN A 2 20.87 -0.49 -10.34
N ILE A 3 20.39 -0.90 -9.18
CA ILE A 3 18.98 -1.20 -8.99
C ILE A 3 18.09 0.03 -9.23
N ILE A 4 18.53 1.20 -8.76
CA ILE A 4 17.78 2.46 -8.95
C ILE A 4 17.76 2.85 -10.42
N LYS A 5 18.91 2.72 -11.11
CA LYS A 5 19.01 3.00 -12.53
C LYS A 5 18.06 2.11 -13.33
N ASN A 6 18.06 0.82 -13.04
CA ASN A 6 17.20 -0.14 -13.72
C ASN A 6 15.72 0.17 -13.48
N LEU A 7 15.35 0.57 -12.26
CA LEU A 7 13.98 0.95 -11.94
C LEU A 7 13.55 2.22 -12.69
N LYS A 8 14.41 3.22 -12.77
CA LYS A 8 14.13 4.44 -13.52
C LYS A 8 13.91 4.17 -15.00
N GLU A 9 14.73 3.32 -15.59
CA GLU A 9 14.61 2.96 -16.99
C GLU A 9 13.36 2.12 -17.26
N LYS A 10 13.15 1.07 -16.47
CA LYS A 10 12.03 0.14 -16.64
C LYS A 10 10.68 0.80 -16.42
N TYR A 11 10.58 1.69 -15.43
CA TYR A 11 9.30 2.27 -15.00
C TYR A 11 9.19 3.77 -15.31
N SER A 12 9.88 4.26 -16.32
CA SER A 12 9.85 5.67 -16.70
C SER A 12 8.43 6.18 -17.05
N VAL A 13 7.57 5.31 -17.56
CA VAL A 13 6.18 5.62 -17.90
C VAL A 13 5.35 6.08 -16.70
N TYR A 14 5.73 5.66 -15.50
CA TYR A 14 5.01 6.04 -14.28
C TYR A 14 5.45 7.38 -13.71
N ASN A 15 6.48 8.00 -14.30
CA ASN A 15 6.98 9.32 -13.91
C ASN A 15 7.31 9.44 -12.42
N LYS A 16 7.97 8.43 -11.86
CA LYS A 16 8.39 8.41 -10.46
C LYS A 16 9.87 8.70 -10.33
N LYS A 17 10.22 9.42 -9.26
CA LYS A 17 11.61 9.76 -8.92
C LYS A 17 12.10 8.77 -7.88
N PHE A 18 13.00 7.88 -8.26
CA PHE A 18 13.58 6.90 -7.35
C PHE A 18 14.76 7.54 -6.60
N SER A 19 14.47 8.22 -5.50
CA SER A 19 15.50 8.86 -4.68
C SER A 19 16.01 7.90 -3.59
N LEU A 20 17.20 8.19 -3.04
CA LEU A 20 17.86 7.35 -2.02
C LEU A 20 17.37 7.60 -0.59
N ASP A 21 16.25 8.26 -0.42
CA ASP A 21 15.65 8.52 0.88
C ASP A 21 14.49 7.54 1.16
N GLY A 22 13.77 7.77 2.27
CA GLY A 22 12.61 6.96 2.64
C GLY A 22 11.49 6.96 1.61
N LYS A 23 11.46 7.93 0.72
CA LYS A 23 10.47 8.00 -0.36
C LYS A 23 10.71 6.95 -1.44
N LEU A 24 11.94 6.46 -1.59
CA LEU A 24 12.28 5.44 -2.57
C LEU A 24 11.43 4.18 -2.40
N VAL A 25 11.28 3.72 -1.17
CA VAL A 25 10.48 2.53 -0.87
C VAL A 25 9.03 2.73 -1.31
N GLY A 26 8.47 3.90 -1.04
CA GLY A 26 7.12 4.25 -1.45
C GLY A 26 6.98 4.24 -2.98
N ASP A 27 7.89 4.89 -3.67
CA ASP A 27 7.86 4.99 -5.13
C ASP A 27 7.99 3.60 -5.78
N ILE A 28 8.89 2.76 -5.29
CA ILE A 28 9.06 1.40 -5.79
C ILE A 28 7.78 0.60 -5.57
N GLY A 29 7.22 0.65 -4.37
CA GLY A 29 5.99 -0.08 -4.04
C GLY A 29 4.82 0.33 -4.91
N GLU A 30 4.63 1.63 -5.13
CA GLU A 30 3.55 2.13 -5.99
C GLU A 30 3.71 1.63 -7.42
N VAL A 31 4.90 1.70 -7.97
CA VAL A 31 5.16 1.27 -9.36
C VAL A 31 4.94 -0.23 -9.52
N LEU A 32 5.45 -1.04 -8.60
CA LEU A 32 5.29 -2.48 -8.67
C LEU A 32 3.82 -2.90 -8.50
N CYS A 33 3.08 -2.24 -7.61
CA CYS A 33 1.64 -2.47 -7.45
C CYS A 33 0.86 -2.05 -8.70
N ALA A 34 1.21 -0.92 -9.29
CA ALA A 34 0.56 -0.44 -10.50
C ALA A 34 0.67 -1.45 -11.64
N GLU A 35 1.86 -2.03 -11.79
CA GLU A 35 2.10 -3.04 -12.82
C GLU A 35 1.34 -4.34 -12.52
N LYS A 36 1.38 -4.79 -11.26
CA LYS A 36 0.76 -6.06 -10.88
C LYS A 36 -0.78 -6.02 -10.92
N PHE A 37 -1.39 -4.92 -10.50
CA PHE A 37 -2.84 -4.82 -10.34
C PHE A 37 -3.53 -3.94 -11.39
N GLY A 38 -2.80 -3.46 -12.37
CA GLY A 38 -3.37 -2.61 -13.42
C GLY A 38 -3.86 -1.27 -12.88
N LEU A 39 -3.03 -0.58 -12.10
CA LEU A 39 -3.37 0.70 -11.52
C LEU A 39 -2.82 1.85 -12.36
N GLN A 40 -3.60 2.92 -12.45
CA GLN A 40 -3.12 4.22 -12.89
C GLN A 40 -2.78 5.02 -11.65
N LEU A 41 -1.50 5.36 -11.48
CA LEU A 41 -1.05 6.13 -10.33
C LEU A 41 -1.46 7.59 -10.47
N TYR A 42 -1.88 8.18 -9.36
CA TYR A 42 -2.13 9.62 -9.30
C TYR A 42 -0.81 10.37 -9.24
N SER A 43 -0.83 11.62 -9.66
CA SER A 43 0.33 12.50 -9.49
C SER A 43 0.57 12.75 -8.00
N ASP A 44 1.81 13.07 -7.64
CA ASP A 44 2.16 13.38 -6.26
C ASP A 44 1.31 14.55 -5.73
N ASN A 45 1.08 14.60 -4.43
CA ASN A 45 0.31 15.63 -3.72
C ASN A 45 -1.21 15.54 -3.90
N THR A 46 -1.74 14.40 -4.26
CA THR A 46 -3.18 14.19 -4.23
C THR A 46 -3.60 13.62 -2.86
N THR A 47 -4.80 13.12 -2.77
CA THR A 47 -5.45 12.66 -1.55
C THR A 47 -4.75 11.47 -0.87
N ILE A 48 -5.46 10.76 0.00
CA ILE A 48 -4.96 9.54 0.64
C ILE A 48 -4.71 8.42 -0.37
N TYR A 49 -5.24 8.51 -1.59
CA TYR A 49 -5.12 7.46 -2.60
C TYR A 49 -3.89 7.64 -3.46
N ASP A 50 -3.26 6.54 -3.79
CA ASP A 50 -2.08 6.51 -4.65
C ASP A 50 -2.41 6.17 -6.09
N GLY A 51 -3.54 5.53 -6.33
CA GLY A 51 -3.94 5.15 -7.67
C GLY A 51 -5.37 4.63 -7.76
N ILE A 52 -5.76 4.31 -9.00
CA ILE A 52 -7.07 3.75 -9.31
C ILE A 52 -6.89 2.51 -10.20
N GLN A 53 -7.60 1.43 -9.87
CA GLN A 53 -7.59 0.24 -10.72
C GLN A 53 -8.39 0.51 -11.99
N ILE A 54 -7.75 0.40 -13.14
CA ILE A 54 -8.34 0.78 -14.42
C ILE A 54 -9.57 -0.06 -14.74
N SER A 55 -9.50 -1.36 -14.47
CA SER A 55 -10.59 -2.30 -14.82
C SER A 55 -11.84 -2.15 -13.96
N THR A 56 -11.74 -1.67 -12.73
CA THR A 56 -12.85 -1.65 -11.77
C THR A 56 -13.21 -0.25 -11.28
N GLY A 57 -12.31 0.71 -11.42
CA GLY A 57 -12.49 2.04 -10.83
C GLY A 57 -12.22 2.10 -9.34
N ARG A 58 -11.68 1.04 -8.74
CA ARG A 58 -11.39 0.98 -7.31
C ARG A 58 -10.22 1.88 -6.95
N LYS A 59 -10.42 2.76 -5.97
CA LYS A 59 -9.37 3.67 -5.49
C LYS A 59 -8.55 2.97 -4.43
N VAL A 60 -7.24 3.05 -4.56
CA VAL A 60 -6.30 2.25 -3.76
C VAL A 60 -5.28 3.12 -3.04
N GLN A 61 -5.12 2.88 -1.75
CA GLN A 61 -3.98 3.39 -1.00
C GLN A 61 -2.92 2.30 -0.90
N ILE A 62 -1.67 2.64 -1.16
CA ILE A 62 -0.55 1.70 -1.15
C ILE A 62 0.40 2.07 -0.03
N LYS A 63 0.73 1.09 0.80
CA LYS A 63 1.78 1.22 1.81
C LYS A 63 2.81 0.14 1.57
N SER A 64 4.07 0.53 1.43
CA SER A 64 5.16 -0.39 1.15
C SER A 64 6.29 -0.23 2.16
N SER A 65 6.97 -1.35 2.43
CA SER A 65 8.13 -1.34 3.30
C SER A 65 9.10 -2.45 2.89
N PHE A 66 10.30 -2.43 3.47
CA PHE A 66 11.25 -3.52 3.32
C PHE A 66 11.13 -4.57 4.42
N ARG A 67 10.69 -4.25 5.60
CA ARG A 67 10.50 -5.19 6.74
C ARG A 67 9.84 -4.54 7.93
N ASN A 68 9.34 -3.32 7.79
CA ASN A 68 8.84 -2.54 8.90
C ASN A 68 7.32 -2.60 9.01
N TYR A 69 6.80 -1.95 10.04
CA TYR A 69 5.37 -1.78 10.21
C TYR A 69 4.78 -0.95 9.09
N CYS A 70 3.54 -1.26 8.74
CA CYS A 70 2.75 -0.43 7.85
C CYS A 70 1.86 0.51 8.67
N TYR A 71 1.58 1.68 8.11
CA TYR A 71 0.74 2.67 8.74
C TYR A 71 -0.64 2.71 8.09
N PHE A 72 -1.68 2.70 8.91
CA PHE A 72 -3.06 2.81 8.45
C PHE A 72 -3.64 4.14 8.93
N PRO A 73 -4.34 4.93 8.09
CA PRO A 73 -4.79 6.26 8.47
C PRO A 73 -5.74 6.25 9.67
N PHE A 74 -5.61 7.23 10.54
CA PHE A 74 -6.52 7.45 11.65
C PHE A 74 -7.68 8.33 11.19
N GLY A 75 -8.89 7.96 11.59
CA GLY A 75 -10.11 8.70 11.30
C GLY A 75 -11.03 7.95 10.34
N GLU A 76 -12.32 7.88 10.65
CA GLU A 76 -13.29 7.17 9.81
C GLU A 76 -13.40 7.77 8.41
N ASP A 77 -13.25 9.08 8.31
CA ASP A 77 -13.28 9.80 7.03
C ASP A 77 -12.05 9.56 6.16
N LYS A 78 -11.00 8.94 6.73
CA LYS A 78 -9.75 8.65 6.02
C LYS A 78 -9.55 7.16 5.72
N ILE A 79 -10.53 6.33 6.00
CA ILE A 79 -10.44 4.90 5.68
C ILE A 79 -10.46 4.75 4.17
N PRO A 80 -9.40 4.17 3.57
CA PRO A 80 -9.36 4.00 2.12
C PRO A 80 -10.37 2.95 1.66
N ASP A 81 -10.90 3.11 0.43
CA ASP A 81 -11.78 2.12 -0.17
C ASP A 81 -11.07 0.78 -0.29
N TYR A 82 -9.85 0.80 -0.85
CA TYR A 82 -8.98 -0.38 -0.96
C TYR A 82 -7.60 -0.05 -0.42
N PHE A 83 -7.01 -1.01 0.25
CA PHE A 83 -5.72 -0.87 0.92
C PHE A 83 -4.80 -2.00 0.51
N LEU A 84 -3.65 -1.65 -0.05
CA LEU A 84 -2.58 -2.58 -0.38
C LEU A 84 -1.39 -2.32 0.54
N ALA A 85 -1.06 -3.29 1.37
CA ALA A 85 0.16 -3.26 2.15
C ALA A 85 1.11 -4.31 1.56
N VAL A 86 2.30 -3.89 1.19
CA VAL A 86 3.25 -4.75 0.49
C VAL A 86 4.63 -4.65 1.11
N ASN A 87 5.36 -5.75 1.02
CA ASN A 87 6.77 -5.82 1.37
C ASN A 87 7.57 -5.95 0.09
N ILE A 88 8.67 -5.22 0.00
CA ILE A 88 9.59 -5.32 -1.13
C ILE A 88 10.72 -6.24 -0.72
N LEU A 89 10.86 -7.37 -1.41
CA LEU A 89 11.90 -8.35 -1.11
C LEU A 89 13.22 -7.93 -1.74
N GLU A 90 14.32 -8.53 -1.28
CA GLU A 90 15.67 -8.18 -1.73
C GLU A 90 15.86 -8.38 -3.24
N ASP A 91 15.17 -9.35 -3.83
CA ASP A 91 15.20 -9.62 -5.26
C ASP A 91 14.32 -8.69 -6.09
N GLY A 92 13.63 -7.74 -5.44
CA GLY A 92 12.74 -6.80 -6.11
C GLY A 92 11.31 -7.30 -6.29
N GLU A 93 11.00 -8.50 -5.81
CA GLU A 93 9.64 -9.03 -5.85
C GLU A 93 8.76 -8.43 -4.77
N LEU A 94 7.45 -8.37 -5.04
CA LEU A 94 6.46 -7.95 -4.05
C LEU A 94 5.95 -9.13 -3.24
N GLU A 95 5.90 -8.93 -1.93
CA GLU A 95 5.12 -9.79 -1.05
C GLU A 95 3.87 -9.02 -0.64
N ILE A 96 2.70 -9.57 -0.93
CA ILE A 96 1.44 -8.94 -0.54
C ILE A 96 1.16 -9.29 0.92
N LEU A 97 1.16 -8.27 1.77
CA LEU A 97 0.84 -8.43 3.18
C LEU A 97 -0.67 -8.33 3.40
N TYR A 98 -1.32 -7.40 2.72
CA TYR A 98 -2.76 -7.20 2.79
C TYR A 98 -3.27 -6.67 1.45
N ASN A 99 -4.35 -7.27 0.96
CA ASN A 99 -5.05 -6.84 -0.24
C ASN A 99 -6.55 -6.96 0.03
N GLY A 100 -7.19 -5.85 0.27
CA GLY A 100 -8.61 -5.84 0.60
C GLY A 100 -9.14 -4.44 0.82
N THR A 101 -10.37 -4.33 1.30
CA THR A 101 -10.93 -3.03 1.62
C THR A 101 -10.32 -2.47 2.91
N GLY A 102 -10.25 -1.15 2.99
CA GLY A 102 -9.85 -0.49 4.24
C GLY A 102 -10.86 -0.74 5.35
N ARG A 103 -12.15 -0.79 4.98
CA ARG A 103 -13.23 -1.03 5.95
C ARG A 103 -13.11 -2.40 6.62
N PHE A 104 -12.77 -3.44 5.88
CA PHE A 104 -12.58 -4.78 6.45
C PHE A 104 -11.47 -4.78 7.52
N LEU A 105 -10.33 -4.17 7.21
CA LEU A 105 -9.23 -4.06 8.16
C LEU A 105 -9.63 -3.27 9.39
N TYR A 106 -10.29 -2.13 9.17
CA TYR A 106 -10.72 -1.26 10.26
C TYR A 106 -11.66 -1.97 11.22
N GLU A 107 -12.71 -2.61 10.71
CA GLU A 107 -13.73 -3.26 11.54
C GLU A 107 -13.21 -4.53 12.20
N ASN A 108 -12.40 -5.32 11.50
CA ASN A 108 -11.99 -6.64 11.99
C ASN A 108 -10.71 -6.63 12.82
N TYR A 109 -10.00 -5.50 12.86
CA TYR A 109 -8.80 -5.41 13.68
C TYR A 109 -8.79 -4.16 14.55
N ILE A 110 -8.87 -2.98 13.95
CA ILE A 110 -8.70 -1.72 14.69
C ILE A 110 -9.82 -1.53 15.70
N VAL A 111 -11.08 -1.65 15.29
CA VAL A 111 -12.25 -1.51 16.17
C VAL A 111 -12.32 -2.69 17.12
N LEU A 112 -12.21 -3.90 16.61
CA LEU A 112 -12.36 -5.12 17.41
C LEU A 112 -11.33 -5.21 18.54
N ARG A 113 -10.09 -4.84 18.26
CA ARG A 113 -8.99 -4.87 19.24
C ARG A 113 -8.82 -3.56 20.00
N LYS A 114 -9.64 -2.55 19.72
CA LYS A 114 -9.52 -1.21 20.32
C LYS A 114 -8.10 -0.68 20.22
N LEU A 115 -7.54 -0.79 19.02
CA LEU A 115 -6.16 -0.42 18.77
C LEU A 115 -5.94 1.06 19.02
N LYS A 116 -4.82 1.39 19.69
CA LYS A 116 -4.48 2.78 19.94
C LYS A 116 -3.77 3.38 18.73
N HIS A 117 -4.12 4.62 18.41
CA HIS A 117 -3.50 5.36 17.32
C HIS A 117 -2.33 6.20 17.84
N TYR A 118 -1.47 6.63 16.90
CA TYR A 118 -0.38 7.54 17.20
C TYR A 118 -0.81 8.98 16.86
N LYS A 119 -0.96 9.84 17.85
CA LYS A 119 -1.25 11.28 17.71
C LYS A 119 -2.39 11.62 16.75
N GLU A 120 -3.45 10.80 16.70
CA GLU A 120 -4.56 10.99 15.77
C GLU A 120 -4.13 11.06 14.30
N THR A 121 -3.00 10.42 13.96
CA THR A 121 -2.43 10.43 12.63
C THR A 121 -2.53 9.08 11.93
N TYR A 122 -2.16 8.00 12.62
CA TYR A 122 -2.16 6.66 12.04
C TYR A 122 -2.18 5.57 13.10
N TYR A 123 -2.48 4.35 12.66
CA TYR A 123 -2.26 3.11 13.40
C TYR A 123 -1.05 2.40 12.83
N THR A 124 -0.33 1.68 13.68
CA THR A 124 0.83 0.88 13.28
C THR A 124 0.44 -0.59 13.23
N LEU A 125 0.64 -1.25 12.09
CA LEU A 125 0.27 -2.64 11.87
C LEU A 125 1.50 -3.46 11.50
N SER A 126 1.70 -4.60 12.19
CA SER A 126 2.81 -5.49 11.89
C SER A 126 2.53 -6.31 10.64
N PRO A 127 3.57 -6.77 9.92
CA PRO A 127 3.38 -7.67 8.78
C PRO A 127 2.63 -8.95 9.15
N GLY A 128 2.88 -9.52 10.32
CA GLY A 128 2.20 -10.73 10.79
C GLY A 128 0.69 -10.54 10.92
N ILE A 129 0.26 -9.43 11.50
CA ILE A 129 -1.15 -9.10 11.64
C ILE A 129 -1.79 -8.88 10.27
N LEU A 130 -1.10 -8.17 9.38
CA LEU A 130 -1.60 -7.93 8.03
C LEU A 130 -1.82 -9.24 7.27
N ARG A 131 -0.88 -10.17 7.37
CA ARG A 131 -1.02 -11.50 6.73
C ARG A 131 -2.19 -12.28 7.29
N GLN A 132 -2.41 -12.24 8.61
CA GLN A 132 -3.54 -12.92 9.23
C GLN A 132 -4.87 -12.35 8.74
N LEU A 133 -5.00 -11.03 8.68
CA LEU A 133 -6.19 -10.37 8.16
C LEU A 133 -6.41 -10.67 6.70
N ASN A 134 -5.34 -10.66 5.92
CA ASN A 134 -5.40 -10.92 4.49
C ASN A 134 -6.01 -12.29 4.16
N ALA A 135 -5.71 -13.28 4.96
CA ALA A 135 -6.27 -14.63 4.78
C ALA A 135 -7.79 -14.68 4.95
N LEU A 136 -8.37 -13.68 5.59
CA LEU A 136 -9.82 -13.61 5.87
C LEU A 136 -10.57 -12.68 4.94
N VAL A 137 -9.89 -11.95 4.06
CA VAL A 137 -10.53 -11.00 3.14
C VAL A 137 -11.43 -11.73 2.15
N PRO A 138 -12.71 -11.32 1.98
CA PRO A 138 -13.57 -11.91 0.98
C PRO A 138 -13.00 -11.78 -0.43
N ILE A 139 -13.18 -12.81 -1.25
CA ILE A 139 -12.58 -12.85 -2.59
C ILE A 139 -13.03 -11.69 -3.49
N GLU A 140 -14.26 -11.23 -3.32
CA GLU A 140 -14.81 -10.10 -4.08
C GLU A 140 -14.14 -8.76 -3.74
N ASP A 141 -13.43 -8.69 -2.61
CA ASP A 141 -12.76 -7.47 -2.14
C ASP A 141 -11.27 -7.43 -2.48
N ILE A 142 -10.76 -8.45 -3.13
CA ILE A 142 -9.36 -8.53 -3.55
C ILE A 142 -9.20 -7.87 -4.92
N LEU A 143 -8.14 -7.06 -5.06
CA LEU A 143 -7.81 -6.42 -6.34
C LEU A 143 -7.31 -7.43 -7.37
#